data_27f404e979d6f1f37cb32c9fd3d2eaab
#
_entry.id   27f404e979d6f1f37cb32c9fd3d2eaab
#
_cell.length_a   1.000
_cell.length_b   1.000
_cell.length_c   1.000
_cell.angle_alpha   90.00
_cell.angle_beta   90.00
_cell.angle_gamma   90.00
#
_symmetry.space_group_name_H-M   'P 1'
#
loop_
_entity.id
_entity.type
_entity.pdbx_description
1 polymer ?
#
loop_
_entity_poly.entity_id
_entity_poly.type
_entity_poly.pdbx_seq_one_letter_code
_entity_poly.pdbx_strand_id
1 'polypeptide(L)'
;MRTILTDILIVLAVLTGFGGGYLLWDKQAARYSADVAALGPGPESDLIRYGKELIVNTPRYIGKSAENPAMAYGGNDLACQSCHLKAGLQPFAAPFVSTVATFPMMVDNRVIPLTMRINACMELGLNGRALPDESREMAGLIAYMKFVGKDTPEGVRVPGMGLMPIAFPEDAPDARRGDLVYVKHCTSCHGANGQGEPKPSPEVGYYVPPLWGNASFNAAAGMAQTAYAASFIRANMPTGANYQAPVLSVQEAWDVAAYMISHPHPLAPPEPAPKPPAEDSPAAEDAETPPARP
;
A
#
# COMPACT_ATOMS: atom_id res chain seq x y z
N MET A 1 -27.20 51.22 10.50
CA MET A 1 -25.94 51.06 9.76
C MET A 1 -24.97 50.00 10.36
N ARG A 2 -24.85 49.82 11.69
CA ARG A 2 -23.95 48.84 12.29
C ARG A 2 -24.32 47.36 12.01
N THR A 3 -25.59 47.01 11.99
CA THR A 3 -26.09 45.63 11.78
C THR A 3 -25.83 45.11 10.36
N ILE A 4 -26.04 45.95 9.32
CA ILE A 4 -25.83 45.55 7.92
C ILE A 4 -24.36 45.24 7.59
N LEU A 5 -23.43 46.00 8.16
CA LEU A 5 -22.00 45.75 7.98
C LEU A 5 -21.55 44.45 8.64
N THR A 6 -22.12 44.08 9.79
CA THR A 6 -21.78 42.83 10.50
C THR A 6 -22.31 41.62 9.71
N ASP A 7 -23.49 41.70 9.15
CA ASP A 7 -24.09 40.63 8.34
C ASP A 7 -23.33 40.42 7.03
N ILE A 8 -22.89 41.50 6.38
CA ILE A 8 -22.06 41.42 5.16
C ILE A 8 -20.67 40.76 5.47
N LEU A 9 -20.06 41.09 6.59
CA LEU A 9 -18.79 40.49 7.00
C LEU A 9 -18.91 39.01 7.32
N ILE A 10 -20.00 38.57 7.95
CA ILE A 10 -20.27 37.16 8.24
C ILE A 10 -20.53 36.40 6.95
N VAL A 11 -21.32 36.93 6.01
CA VAL A 11 -21.56 36.29 4.70
C VAL A 11 -20.28 36.18 3.88
N LEU A 12 -19.41 37.21 3.87
CA LEU A 12 -18.11 37.14 3.20
C LEU A 12 -17.18 36.13 3.85
N ALA A 13 -17.12 36.03 5.17
CA ALA A 13 -16.31 35.04 5.89
C ALA A 13 -16.80 33.61 5.64
N VAL A 14 -18.11 33.38 5.55
CA VAL A 14 -18.68 32.08 5.21
C VAL A 14 -18.37 31.71 3.76
N LEU A 15 -18.55 32.61 2.81
CA LEU A 15 -18.25 32.37 1.40
C LEU A 15 -16.76 32.12 1.14
N THR A 16 -15.87 32.85 1.81
CA THR A 16 -14.42 32.62 1.70
C THR A 16 -14.00 31.31 2.38
N GLY A 17 -14.64 30.96 3.50
CA GLY A 17 -14.41 29.68 4.19
C GLY A 17 -14.86 28.48 3.35
N PHE A 18 -16.04 28.54 2.74
CA PHE A 18 -16.52 27.49 1.82
C PHE A 18 -15.71 27.42 0.53
N GLY A 19 -15.36 28.56 -0.08
CA GLY A 19 -14.54 28.60 -1.28
C GLY A 19 -13.13 28.10 -1.03
N GLY A 20 -12.51 28.48 0.08
CA GLY A 20 -11.19 27.98 0.49
C GLY A 20 -11.20 26.49 0.79
N GLY A 21 -12.21 25.99 1.49
CA GLY A 21 -12.38 24.57 1.77
C GLY A 21 -12.60 23.74 0.49
N TYR A 22 -13.39 24.22 -0.45
CA TYR A 22 -13.62 23.55 -1.74
C TYR A 22 -12.36 23.49 -2.60
N LEU A 23 -11.60 24.57 -2.69
CA LEU A 23 -10.34 24.60 -3.44
C LEU A 23 -9.25 23.69 -2.83
N LEU A 24 -9.19 23.57 -1.50
CA LEU A 24 -8.28 22.65 -0.83
C LEU A 24 -8.71 21.19 -1.04
N TRP A 25 -10.00 20.93 -1.01
CA TRP A 25 -10.58 19.61 -1.28
C TRP A 25 -10.32 19.16 -2.71
N ASP A 26 -10.53 20.03 -3.68
CA ASP A 26 -10.32 19.74 -5.11
C ASP A 26 -8.84 19.44 -5.41
N LYS A 27 -7.93 20.21 -4.83
CA LYS A 27 -6.49 19.94 -4.91
C LYS A 27 -6.08 18.61 -4.26
N GLN A 28 -6.72 18.22 -3.17
CA GLN A 28 -6.43 16.93 -2.52
C GLN A 28 -6.96 15.77 -3.34
N ALA A 29 -8.18 15.87 -3.85
CA ALA A 29 -8.78 14.85 -4.72
C ALA A 29 -7.96 14.66 -6.01
N ALA A 30 -7.48 15.74 -6.62
CA ALA A 30 -6.64 15.71 -7.81
C ALA A 30 -5.33 14.93 -7.61
N ARG A 31 -4.75 14.95 -6.40
CA ARG A 31 -3.52 14.21 -6.08
C ARG A 31 -3.70 12.69 -6.12
N TYR A 32 -4.92 12.20 -5.89
CA TYR A 32 -5.27 10.78 -5.90
C TYR A 32 -5.87 10.33 -7.23
N SER A 33 -5.55 11.05 -8.31
CA SER A 33 -5.93 10.69 -9.67
C SER A 33 -4.68 10.54 -10.54
N ALA A 34 -4.67 9.53 -11.40
CA ALA A 34 -3.60 9.29 -12.37
C ALA A 34 -4.21 8.71 -13.64
N ASP A 35 -4.35 9.55 -14.66
CA ASP A 35 -4.87 9.11 -15.94
C ASP A 35 -3.73 8.69 -16.87
N VAL A 36 -3.41 7.40 -16.86
CA VAL A 36 -2.40 6.82 -17.75
C VAL A 36 -2.89 6.73 -19.20
N ALA A 37 -4.20 6.85 -19.47
CA ALA A 37 -4.75 6.83 -20.81
C ALA A 37 -4.46 8.15 -21.53
N ALA A 38 -4.34 9.26 -20.79
CA ALA A 38 -3.97 10.56 -21.33
C ALA A 38 -2.49 10.68 -21.74
N LEU A 39 -1.65 9.70 -21.38
CA LEU A 39 -0.24 9.68 -21.79
C LEU A 39 -0.12 9.50 -23.31
N GLY A 40 0.68 10.34 -23.96
CA GLY A 40 1.05 10.17 -25.36
C GLY A 40 1.82 8.87 -25.60
N PRO A 41 2.09 8.52 -26.87
CA PRO A 41 2.92 7.37 -27.21
C PRO A 41 4.38 7.60 -26.82
N GLY A 42 5.11 6.53 -26.52
CA GLY A 42 6.54 6.59 -26.27
C GLY A 42 7.01 5.60 -25.21
N PRO A 43 8.31 5.27 -25.19
CA PRO A 43 8.87 4.22 -24.32
C PRO A 43 8.59 4.45 -22.84
N GLU A 44 8.69 5.70 -22.38
CA GLU A 44 8.40 6.05 -20.97
C GLU A 44 6.91 5.85 -20.64
N SER A 45 6.02 6.33 -21.50
CA SER A 45 4.58 6.16 -21.34
C SER A 45 4.17 4.68 -21.37
N ASP A 46 4.80 3.88 -22.20
CA ASP A 46 4.55 2.45 -22.29
C ASP A 46 5.04 1.72 -21.03
N LEU A 47 6.16 2.16 -20.47
CA LEU A 47 6.67 1.61 -19.21
C LEU A 47 5.74 1.97 -18.03
N ILE A 48 5.20 3.19 -17.98
CA ILE A 48 4.23 3.63 -16.97
C ILE A 48 2.94 2.79 -17.08
N ARG A 49 2.42 2.60 -18.30
CA ARG A 49 1.23 1.74 -18.53
C ARG A 49 1.49 0.30 -18.08
N TYR A 50 2.65 -0.24 -18.43
CA TYR A 50 3.07 -1.56 -18.00
C TYR A 50 3.14 -1.67 -16.48
N GLY A 51 3.70 -0.66 -15.79
CA GLY A 51 3.73 -0.61 -14.32
C GLY A 51 2.33 -0.62 -13.70
N LYS A 52 1.36 0.11 -14.27
CA LYS A 52 -0.03 0.04 -13.84
C LYS A 52 -0.61 -1.36 -14.02
N GLU A 53 -0.37 -1.99 -15.16
CA GLU A 53 -0.82 -3.35 -15.42
C GLU A 53 -0.23 -4.36 -14.41
N LEU A 54 1.04 -4.23 -14.08
CA LEU A 54 1.68 -5.04 -13.03
C LEU A 54 0.97 -4.90 -11.68
N ILE A 55 0.54 -3.69 -11.30
CA ILE A 55 -0.18 -3.43 -10.04
C ILE A 55 -1.58 -4.05 -10.06
N VAL A 56 -2.30 -3.89 -11.17
CA VAL A 56 -3.71 -4.28 -11.29
C VAL A 56 -3.87 -5.77 -11.59
N ASN A 57 -3.02 -6.28 -12.46
CA ASN A 57 -3.05 -7.64 -12.99
C ASN A 57 -1.78 -8.43 -12.62
N THR A 58 -1.24 -8.21 -11.41
CA THR A 58 -0.04 -8.89 -10.90
C THR A 58 -0.05 -10.40 -11.15
N PRO A 59 -1.16 -11.15 -10.90
CA PRO A 59 -1.22 -12.59 -11.13
C PRO A 59 -0.85 -13.00 -12.55
N ARG A 60 -1.31 -12.24 -13.53
CA ARG A 60 -1.09 -12.50 -14.96
C ARG A 60 0.37 -12.37 -15.37
N TYR A 61 1.08 -11.39 -14.81
CA TYR A 61 2.44 -11.03 -15.25
C TYR A 61 3.52 -11.65 -14.40
N ILE A 62 3.37 -11.61 -13.07
CA ILE A 62 4.41 -11.99 -12.12
C ILE A 62 3.87 -12.77 -10.90
N GLY A 63 2.59 -13.14 -10.86
CA GLY A 63 2.00 -13.96 -9.81
C GLY A 63 2.35 -15.44 -9.95
N LYS A 64 1.76 -16.27 -9.11
CA LYS A 64 1.92 -17.72 -9.15
C LYS A 64 1.48 -18.32 -10.51
N SER A 65 0.41 -17.78 -11.07
CA SER A 65 -0.21 -18.22 -12.33
C SER A 65 0.18 -17.30 -13.50
N ALA A 66 1.39 -16.73 -13.50
CA ALA A 66 1.87 -15.88 -14.57
C ALA A 66 1.79 -16.57 -15.93
N GLU A 67 1.33 -15.85 -16.98
CA GLU A 67 1.24 -16.38 -18.37
C GLU A 67 2.58 -16.92 -18.88
N ASN A 68 3.68 -16.28 -18.51
CA ASN A 68 5.03 -16.83 -18.70
C ASN A 68 5.49 -17.47 -17.39
N PRO A 69 5.61 -18.80 -17.31
CA PRO A 69 6.03 -19.49 -16.09
C PRO A 69 7.40 -19.06 -15.54
N ALA A 70 8.31 -18.58 -16.40
CA ALA A 70 9.59 -18.06 -15.97
C ALA A 70 9.48 -16.76 -15.15
N MET A 71 8.34 -16.07 -15.29
CA MET A 71 7.99 -14.83 -14.58
C MET A 71 7.13 -15.08 -13.33
N ALA A 72 6.91 -16.32 -12.92
CA ALA A 72 6.21 -16.65 -11.69
C ALA A 72 7.05 -16.31 -10.46
N TYR A 73 7.04 -15.04 -10.08
CA TYR A 73 7.71 -14.52 -8.89
C TYR A 73 6.83 -14.60 -7.64
N GLY A 74 5.50 -14.46 -7.78
CA GLY A 74 4.56 -14.63 -6.68
C GLY A 74 4.33 -16.10 -6.32
N GLY A 75 4.09 -16.38 -5.04
CA GLY A 75 3.68 -17.70 -4.53
C GLY A 75 2.15 -17.82 -4.37
N ASN A 76 1.42 -16.71 -4.56
CA ASN A 76 -0.04 -16.66 -4.64
C ASN A 76 -0.48 -15.80 -5.84
N ASP A 77 -1.79 -15.68 -6.04
CA ASP A 77 -2.39 -14.91 -7.12
C ASP A 77 -3.11 -13.64 -6.61
N LEU A 78 -2.62 -13.05 -5.52
CA LEU A 78 -3.03 -11.72 -5.11
C LEU A 78 -2.43 -10.67 -6.06
N ALA A 79 -3.18 -9.59 -6.31
CA ALA A 79 -2.66 -8.42 -7.00
C ALA A 79 -2.12 -7.40 -6.00
N CYS A 80 -1.15 -6.57 -6.40
CA CYS A 80 -0.68 -5.45 -5.58
C CYS A 80 -1.85 -4.57 -5.14
N GLN A 81 -2.82 -4.34 -6.04
CA GLN A 81 -4.03 -3.58 -5.73
C GLN A 81 -4.98 -4.26 -4.73
N SER A 82 -4.78 -5.53 -4.37
CA SER A 82 -5.57 -6.16 -3.30
C SER A 82 -5.37 -5.47 -1.94
N CYS A 83 -4.19 -4.86 -1.74
CA CYS A 83 -3.86 -4.04 -0.57
C CYS A 83 -3.73 -2.56 -0.93
N HIS A 84 -3.14 -2.24 -2.10
CA HIS A 84 -2.97 -0.88 -2.60
C HIS A 84 -4.14 -0.50 -3.50
N LEU A 85 -5.33 -0.34 -2.90
CA LEU A 85 -6.61 -0.20 -3.60
C LEU A 85 -6.59 0.87 -4.69
N LYS A 86 -7.41 0.66 -5.74
CA LYS A 86 -7.50 1.57 -6.90
C LYS A 86 -6.15 1.82 -7.56
N ALA A 87 -5.38 0.76 -7.78
CA ALA A 87 -4.04 0.85 -8.33
C ALA A 87 -3.10 1.77 -7.53
N GLY A 88 -3.24 1.80 -6.20
CA GLY A 88 -2.45 2.66 -5.31
C GLY A 88 -2.92 4.11 -5.23
N LEU A 89 -4.15 4.40 -5.62
CA LEU A 89 -4.75 5.74 -5.57
C LEU A 89 -5.78 5.91 -4.45
N GLN A 90 -6.09 4.88 -3.65
CA GLN A 90 -7.04 5.00 -2.55
C GLN A 90 -6.35 5.57 -1.31
N PRO A 91 -6.79 6.75 -0.79
CA PRO A 91 -6.28 7.28 0.48
C PRO A 91 -6.40 6.25 1.61
N PHE A 92 -5.39 6.17 2.47
CA PHE A 92 -5.31 5.26 3.61
C PHE A 92 -5.38 3.76 3.30
N ALA A 93 -5.18 3.39 2.03
CA ALA A 93 -4.91 2.04 1.59
C ALA A 93 -3.44 1.89 1.11
N ALA A 94 -2.51 2.47 1.84
CA ALA A 94 -1.09 2.57 1.48
C ALA A 94 -0.87 3.06 0.03
N PRO A 95 -1.39 4.25 -0.34
CA PRO A 95 -1.33 4.75 -1.70
C PRO A 95 0.09 5.10 -2.15
N PHE A 96 0.31 5.18 -3.47
CA PHE A 96 1.62 5.45 -4.05
C PHE A 96 1.96 6.94 -4.22
N VAL A 97 1.04 7.84 -3.93
CA VAL A 97 1.14 9.30 -4.20
C VAL A 97 2.38 9.95 -3.59
N SER A 98 2.85 9.50 -2.42
CA SER A 98 4.09 10.00 -1.81
C SER A 98 5.20 8.94 -1.77
N THR A 99 5.00 7.78 -2.38
CA THR A 99 5.93 6.66 -2.21
C THR A 99 7.33 7.03 -2.68
N VAL A 100 7.49 7.48 -3.92
CA VAL A 100 8.81 7.85 -4.44
C VAL A 100 9.42 9.05 -3.71
N ALA A 101 8.60 10.01 -3.31
CA ALA A 101 9.05 11.20 -2.57
C ALA A 101 9.60 10.89 -1.17
N THR A 102 9.27 9.71 -0.61
CA THR A 102 9.68 9.31 0.74
C THR A 102 10.75 8.21 0.76
N PHE A 103 11.22 7.74 -0.39
CA PHE A 103 12.30 6.77 -0.50
C PHE A 103 13.55 7.40 -1.16
N PRO A 104 14.79 6.96 -0.78
CA PRO A 104 15.06 5.95 0.25
C PRO A 104 14.68 6.42 1.65
N MET A 105 14.29 5.49 2.52
CA MET A 105 13.94 5.81 3.90
C MET A 105 14.91 5.14 4.88
N MET A 106 15.06 5.76 6.06
CA MET A 106 15.85 5.18 7.15
C MET A 106 14.92 4.38 8.05
N VAL A 107 15.20 3.10 8.24
CA VAL A 107 14.49 2.21 9.16
C VAL A 107 15.54 1.44 9.96
N ASP A 108 15.48 1.48 11.28
CA ASP A 108 16.39 0.78 12.19
C ASP A 108 17.87 0.98 11.82
N ASN A 109 18.25 2.23 11.57
CA ASN A 109 19.59 2.66 11.17
C ASN A 109 20.09 2.04 9.82
N ARG A 110 19.17 1.60 8.97
CA ARG A 110 19.47 1.04 7.64
C ARG A 110 18.75 1.86 6.57
N VAL A 111 19.44 2.12 5.46
CA VAL A 111 18.82 2.76 4.27
C VAL A 111 18.03 1.71 3.53
N ILE A 112 16.74 1.95 3.38
CA ILE A 112 15.80 1.07 2.65
C ILE A 112 15.46 1.74 1.32
N PRO A 113 15.95 1.24 0.19
CA PRO A 113 15.54 1.71 -1.12
C PRO A 113 14.13 1.24 -1.48
N LEU A 114 13.49 1.89 -2.45
CA LEU A 114 12.14 1.52 -2.88
C LEU A 114 12.07 0.10 -3.45
N THR A 115 13.12 -0.37 -4.15
CA THR A 115 13.21 -1.75 -4.67
C THR A 115 13.11 -2.78 -3.55
N MET A 116 13.80 -2.56 -2.45
CA MET A 116 13.72 -3.43 -1.26
C MET A 116 12.32 -3.43 -0.67
N ARG A 117 11.63 -2.27 -0.62
CA ARG A 117 10.25 -2.19 -0.13
C ARG A 117 9.27 -2.92 -1.03
N ILE A 118 9.43 -2.82 -2.35
CA ILE A 118 8.63 -3.58 -3.33
C ILE A 118 8.87 -5.08 -3.15
N ASN A 119 10.13 -5.49 -3.03
CA ASN A 119 10.50 -6.90 -2.85
C ASN A 119 9.98 -7.47 -1.53
N ALA A 120 9.96 -6.71 -0.44
CA ALA A 120 9.29 -7.14 0.79
C ALA A 120 7.78 -7.42 0.58
N CYS A 121 7.08 -6.70 -0.32
CA CYS A 121 5.71 -7.03 -0.67
C CYS A 121 5.61 -8.30 -1.54
N MET A 122 6.57 -8.53 -2.45
CA MET A 122 6.64 -9.77 -3.23
C MET A 122 6.82 -11.00 -2.35
N GLU A 123 7.70 -10.90 -1.35
CA GLU A 123 8.03 -12.01 -0.45
C GLU A 123 6.96 -12.24 0.62
N LEU A 124 6.45 -11.18 1.25
CA LEU A 124 5.54 -11.29 2.40
C LEU A 124 4.06 -11.24 1.98
N GLY A 125 3.69 -10.32 1.09
CA GLY A 125 2.31 -10.19 0.60
C GLY A 125 1.94 -11.25 -0.42
N LEU A 126 2.83 -11.51 -1.35
CA LEU A 126 2.61 -12.44 -2.45
C LEU A 126 3.22 -13.84 -2.22
N ASN A 127 3.79 -14.12 -1.05
CA ASN A 127 4.44 -15.41 -0.71
C ASN A 127 5.49 -15.87 -1.72
N GLY A 128 6.14 -14.94 -2.38
CA GLY A 128 6.98 -15.21 -3.51
C GLY A 128 8.45 -14.96 -3.24
N ARG A 129 9.15 -14.55 -4.28
CA ARG A 129 10.56 -14.20 -4.26
C ARG A 129 10.78 -12.80 -4.81
N ALA A 130 11.90 -12.18 -4.46
CA ALA A 130 12.27 -10.85 -4.93
C ALA A 130 12.36 -10.78 -6.46
N LEU A 131 11.88 -9.69 -7.03
CA LEU A 131 12.17 -9.30 -8.41
C LEU A 131 13.63 -8.83 -8.51
N PRO A 132 14.35 -9.14 -9.59
CA PRO A 132 15.64 -8.52 -9.84
C PRO A 132 15.51 -6.99 -9.94
N ASP A 133 16.40 -6.26 -9.29
CA ASP A 133 16.36 -4.79 -9.24
C ASP A 133 16.41 -4.15 -10.64
N GLU A 134 17.15 -4.78 -11.56
CA GLU A 134 17.30 -4.34 -12.96
C GLU A 134 16.22 -4.89 -13.90
N SER A 135 15.20 -5.57 -13.37
CA SER A 135 14.14 -6.13 -14.21
C SER A 135 13.23 -5.03 -14.79
N ARG A 136 12.65 -5.33 -15.96
CA ARG A 136 11.63 -4.46 -16.57
C ARG A 136 10.42 -4.28 -15.67
N GLU A 137 10.07 -5.30 -14.92
CA GLU A 137 8.97 -5.31 -13.95
C GLU A 137 9.22 -4.32 -12.83
N MET A 138 10.42 -4.35 -12.22
CA MET A 138 10.81 -3.39 -11.20
C MET A 138 10.83 -1.97 -11.74
N ALA A 139 11.41 -1.77 -12.93
CA ALA A 139 11.43 -0.47 -13.61
C ALA A 139 10.01 0.05 -13.90
N GLY A 140 9.11 -0.83 -14.36
CA GLY A 140 7.70 -0.49 -14.62
C GLY A 140 6.94 -0.08 -13.36
N LEU A 141 7.07 -0.86 -12.28
CA LEU A 141 6.47 -0.53 -10.99
C LEU A 141 6.91 0.85 -10.49
N ILE A 142 8.22 1.12 -10.53
CA ILE A 142 8.78 2.41 -10.12
C ILE A 142 8.34 3.54 -11.05
N ALA A 143 8.30 3.32 -12.37
CA ALA A 143 7.84 4.32 -13.33
C ALA A 143 6.38 4.73 -13.08
N TYR A 144 5.50 3.76 -12.81
CA TYR A 144 4.12 4.05 -12.44
C TYR A 144 4.02 4.81 -11.10
N MET A 145 4.76 4.40 -10.08
CA MET A 145 4.79 5.10 -8.78
C MET A 145 5.32 6.53 -8.91
N LYS A 146 6.33 6.77 -9.77
CA LYS A 146 6.82 8.12 -10.10
C LYS A 146 5.75 8.95 -10.78
N PHE A 147 5.03 8.38 -11.75
CA PHE A 147 3.94 9.07 -12.43
C PHE A 147 2.81 9.45 -11.48
N VAL A 148 2.40 8.54 -10.58
CA VAL A 148 1.38 8.82 -9.56
C VAL A 148 1.83 9.90 -8.58
N GLY A 149 3.10 9.89 -8.20
CA GLY A 149 3.68 10.82 -7.23
C GLY A 149 4.32 12.07 -7.81
N LYS A 150 4.19 12.34 -9.12
CA LYS A 150 4.92 13.40 -9.85
C LYS A 150 4.77 14.81 -9.25
N ASP A 151 3.64 15.09 -8.63
CA ASP A 151 3.33 16.39 -8.03
C ASP A 151 3.62 16.43 -6.51
N THR A 152 4.27 15.41 -5.97
CA THR A 152 4.65 15.32 -4.56
C THR A 152 6.14 15.68 -4.41
N PRO A 153 6.49 16.79 -3.74
CA PRO A 153 7.88 17.15 -3.50
C PRO A 153 8.61 16.10 -2.66
N GLU A 154 9.93 15.99 -2.86
CA GLU A 154 10.78 15.07 -2.09
C GLU A 154 10.63 15.28 -0.58
N GLY A 155 10.59 14.20 0.19
CA GLY A 155 10.41 14.22 1.64
C GLY A 155 8.98 14.51 2.12
N VAL A 156 8.07 14.89 1.22
CA VAL A 156 6.70 15.26 1.60
C VAL A 156 5.79 14.05 1.70
N ARG A 157 5.08 13.95 2.83
CA ARG A 157 3.98 13.01 3.05
C ARG A 157 2.66 13.74 2.87
N VAL A 158 1.88 13.35 1.87
CA VAL A 158 0.57 13.97 1.64
C VAL A 158 -0.50 13.37 2.57
N PRO A 159 -1.56 14.13 2.94
CA PRO A 159 -2.69 13.59 3.70
C PRO A 159 -3.29 12.37 2.99
N GLY A 160 -3.61 11.33 3.73
CA GLY A 160 -4.11 10.07 3.16
C GLY A 160 -3.04 9.05 2.81
N MET A 161 -1.75 9.39 2.96
CA MET A 161 -0.65 8.44 2.78
C MET A 161 -0.61 7.40 3.90
N GLY A 162 -0.17 6.18 3.55
CA GLY A 162 -0.06 5.05 4.48
C GLY A 162 -1.42 4.47 4.86
N LEU A 163 -1.53 4.02 6.09
CA LEU A 163 -2.78 3.58 6.70
C LEU A 163 -3.33 4.68 7.61
N MET A 164 -4.64 4.73 7.78
CA MET A 164 -5.26 5.70 8.68
C MET A 164 -4.90 5.35 10.13
N PRO A 165 -4.41 6.29 10.93
CA PRO A 165 -4.23 6.06 12.35
C PRO A 165 -5.55 5.60 13.00
N ILE A 166 -5.52 4.52 13.76
CA ILE A 166 -6.67 4.00 14.50
C ILE A 166 -6.41 4.14 16.00
N ALA A 167 -7.43 4.56 16.73
CA ALA A 167 -7.35 4.59 18.19
C ALA A 167 -7.23 3.17 18.76
N PHE A 168 -6.67 3.03 19.96
CA PHE A 168 -6.73 1.76 20.69
C PHE A 168 -8.19 1.44 21.00
N PRO A 169 -8.58 0.15 20.95
CA PRO A 169 -9.92 -0.26 21.33
C PRO A 169 -10.14 -0.15 22.84
N GLU A 170 -11.39 -0.04 23.28
CA GLU A 170 -11.73 -0.01 24.71
C GLU A 170 -11.41 -1.34 25.40
N ASP A 171 -11.79 -2.44 24.72
CA ASP A 171 -11.49 -3.80 25.16
C ASP A 171 -10.38 -4.41 24.30
N ALA A 172 -9.66 -5.38 24.85
CA ALA A 172 -8.71 -6.17 24.07
C ALA A 172 -9.41 -6.79 22.85
N PRO A 173 -8.75 -6.81 21.67
CA PRO A 173 -9.30 -7.41 20.47
C PRO A 173 -9.69 -8.87 20.71
N ASP A 174 -10.90 -9.26 20.32
CA ASP A 174 -11.44 -10.61 20.53
C ASP A 174 -11.94 -11.21 19.21
N ALA A 175 -11.34 -12.34 18.81
CA ALA A 175 -11.67 -13.02 17.57
C ALA A 175 -13.12 -13.55 17.54
N ARG A 176 -13.74 -13.86 18.69
CA ARG A 176 -15.13 -14.34 18.74
C ARG A 176 -16.11 -13.20 18.49
N ARG A 177 -15.84 -11.99 19.01
CA ARG A 177 -16.62 -10.80 18.62
C ARG A 177 -16.37 -10.46 17.16
N GLY A 178 -15.12 -10.61 16.69
CA GLY A 178 -14.73 -10.41 15.31
C GLY A 178 -15.43 -11.33 14.32
N ASP A 179 -15.71 -12.58 14.69
CA ASP A 179 -16.52 -13.51 13.89
C ASP A 179 -17.93 -12.94 13.63
N LEU A 180 -18.59 -12.40 14.65
CA LEU A 180 -19.91 -11.77 14.49
C LEU A 180 -19.86 -10.57 13.54
N VAL A 181 -18.82 -9.75 13.64
CA VAL A 181 -18.59 -8.62 12.72
C VAL A 181 -18.36 -9.13 11.30
N TYR A 182 -17.53 -10.17 11.14
CA TYR A 182 -17.23 -10.80 9.87
C TYR A 182 -18.48 -11.36 9.18
N VAL A 183 -19.29 -12.12 9.90
CA VAL A 183 -20.55 -12.65 9.39
C VAL A 183 -21.46 -11.55 8.90
N LYS A 184 -21.55 -10.44 9.65
CA LYS A 184 -22.45 -9.33 9.34
C LYS A 184 -21.99 -8.48 8.15
N HIS A 185 -20.69 -8.24 8.00
CA HIS A 185 -20.18 -7.20 7.10
C HIS A 185 -19.24 -7.71 6.00
N CYS A 186 -18.71 -8.94 6.09
CA CYS A 186 -17.60 -9.37 5.23
C CYS A 186 -17.91 -10.59 4.37
N THR A 187 -18.73 -11.53 4.89
CA THR A 187 -18.99 -12.82 4.23
C THR A 187 -19.60 -12.71 2.84
N SER A 188 -20.41 -11.68 2.59
CA SER A 188 -21.05 -11.46 1.28
C SER A 188 -20.06 -11.30 0.13
N CYS A 189 -18.86 -10.79 0.42
CA CYS A 189 -17.81 -10.59 -0.58
C CYS A 189 -16.64 -11.59 -0.38
N HIS A 190 -16.16 -11.73 0.86
CA HIS A 190 -14.99 -12.56 1.14
C HIS A 190 -15.31 -14.05 1.36
N GLY A 191 -16.60 -14.43 1.34
CA GLY A 191 -17.05 -15.80 1.59
C GLY A 191 -17.00 -16.20 3.08
N ALA A 192 -17.72 -17.25 3.46
CA ALA A 192 -17.79 -17.70 4.85
C ALA A 192 -16.44 -18.19 5.41
N ASN A 193 -15.55 -18.65 4.54
CA ASN A 193 -14.23 -19.17 4.90
C ASN A 193 -13.09 -18.21 4.47
N GLY A 194 -13.38 -16.94 4.23
CA GLY A 194 -12.38 -15.96 3.80
C GLY A 194 -11.69 -16.25 2.47
N GLN A 195 -12.27 -17.13 1.66
CA GLN A 195 -11.68 -17.62 0.41
C GLN A 195 -11.70 -16.59 -0.73
N GLY A 196 -12.48 -15.51 -0.57
CA GLY A 196 -12.68 -14.50 -1.59
C GLY A 196 -13.45 -15.01 -2.82
N GLU A 197 -13.37 -14.26 -3.91
CA GLU A 197 -14.00 -14.58 -5.19
C GLU A 197 -12.93 -14.61 -6.30
N PRO A 198 -12.53 -15.78 -6.79
CA PRO A 198 -11.57 -15.89 -7.88
C PRO A 198 -12.17 -15.38 -9.19
N LYS A 199 -11.34 -14.87 -10.08
CA LYS A 199 -11.74 -14.57 -11.46
C LYS A 199 -12.01 -15.86 -12.23
N PRO A 200 -12.99 -15.84 -13.16
CA PRO A 200 -13.27 -17.01 -14.00
C PRO A 200 -12.13 -17.27 -15.01
N SER A 201 -11.87 -18.56 -15.29
CA SER A 201 -10.93 -18.94 -16.35
C SER A 201 -11.37 -18.34 -17.70
N PRO A 202 -10.45 -17.84 -18.55
CA PRO A 202 -8.99 -17.92 -18.45
C PRO A 202 -8.32 -16.82 -17.64
N GLU A 203 -9.06 -15.90 -17.03
CA GLU A 203 -8.47 -14.88 -16.18
C GLU A 203 -7.86 -15.49 -14.92
N VAL A 204 -6.84 -14.84 -14.38
CA VAL A 204 -6.17 -15.27 -13.14
C VAL A 204 -6.27 -14.20 -12.05
N GLY A 205 -6.21 -14.63 -10.80
CA GLY A 205 -6.36 -13.76 -9.64
C GLY A 205 -7.78 -13.70 -9.09
N TYR A 206 -8.12 -12.60 -8.44
CA TYR A 206 -9.36 -12.47 -7.66
C TYR A 206 -10.09 -11.18 -7.99
N TYR A 207 -11.42 -11.23 -8.01
CA TYR A 207 -12.27 -10.05 -7.86
C TYR A 207 -12.28 -9.58 -6.41
N VAL A 208 -12.41 -10.53 -5.46
CA VAL A 208 -12.33 -10.28 -4.02
C VAL A 208 -11.22 -11.18 -3.45
N PRO A 209 -10.16 -10.62 -2.86
CA PRO A 209 -9.01 -11.40 -2.44
C PRO A 209 -9.34 -12.32 -1.26
N PRO A 210 -8.70 -13.50 -1.15
CA PRO A 210 -8.75 -14.31 0.05
C PRO A 210 -8.07 -13.61 1.23
N LEU A 211 -8.66 -13.74 2.42
CA LEU A 211 -8.19 -13.09 3.63
C LEU A 211 -7.27 -13.98 4.47
N TRP A 212 -7.40 -15.30 4.37
CA TRP A 212 -6.57 -16.31 5.04
C TRP A 212 -6.45 -17.57 4.21
N GLY A 213 -5.75 -18.58 4.73
CA GLY A 213 -5.45 -19.81 4.02
C GLY A 213 -4.29 -19.67 3.03
N ASN A 214 -3.97 -20.75 2.33
CA ASN A 214 -2.77 -20.86 1.48
C ASN A 214 -2.71 -19.89 0.30
N ALA A 215 -3.82 -19.33 -0.11
CA ALA A 215 -3.89 -18.38 -1.21
C ALA A 215 -3.78 -16.91 -0.79
N SER A 216 -3.72 -16.65 0.52
CA SER A 216 -3.61 -15.31 1.10
C SER A 216 -2.15 -14.90 1.33
N PHE A 217 -1.94 -13.74 1.96
CA PHE A 217 -0.64 -13.24 2.40
C PHE A 217 -0.05 -14.09 3.54
N ASN A 218 1.24 -14.02 3.78
CA ASN A 218 1.86 -14.82 4.83
C ASN A 218 1.78 -14.17 6.22
N ALA A 219 2.08 -14.98 7.24
CA ALA A 219 2.00 -14.60 8.65
C ALA A 219 2.95 -13.44 9.07
N ALA A 220 3.98 -13.13 8.27
CA ALA A 220 4.88 -12.01 8.51
C ALA A 220 4.52 -10.75 7.70
N ALA A 221 3.48 -10.79 6.87
CA ALA A 221 3.01 -9.63 6.12
C ALA A 221 2.49 -8.54 7.07
N GLY A 222 2.55 -7.28 6.64
CA GLY A 222 2.00 -6.18 7.42
C GLY A 222 0.52 -6.37 7.76
N MET A 223 -0.28 -6.95 6.85
CA MET A 223 -1.70 -7.26 7.08
C MET A 223 -1.93 -8.38 8.11
N ALA A 224 -0.90 -9.13 8.50
CA ALA A 224 -0.96 -10.07 9.61
C ALA A 224 -0.76 -9.38 10.99
N GLN A 225 -0.50 -8.07 11.02
CA GLN A 225 -0.45 -7.29 12.24
C GLN A 225 -1.83 -6.69 12.53
N THR A 226 -2.42 -6.99 13.68
CA THR A 226 -3.80 -6.61 14.02
C THR A 226 -4.05 -5.10 13.87
N ALA A 227 -3.12 -4.26 14.31
CA ALA A 227 -3.26 -2.81 14.19
C ALA A 227 -3.30 -2.33 12.73
N TYR A 228 -2.49 -2.90 11.85
CA TYR A 228 -2.48 -2.54 10.43
C TYR A 228 -3.74 -3.03 9.72
N ALA A 229 -4.15 -4.27 10.01
CA ALA A 229 -5.40 -4.82 9.49
C ALA A 229 -6.61 -3.99 9.95
N ALA A 230 -6.74 -3.70 11.26
CA ALA A 230 -7.81 -2.88 11.81
C ALA A 230 -7.88 -1.48 11.18
N SER A 231 -6.72 -0.85 11.01
CA SER A 231 -6.56 0.46 10.38
C SER A 231 -7.05 0.45 8.93
N PHE A 232 -6.60 -0.54 8.15
CA PHE A 232 -7.01 -0.72 6.75
C PHE A 232 -8.51 -1.03 6.63
N ILE A 233 -9.00 -1.98 7.41
CA ILE A 233 -10.40 -2.42 7.40
C ILE A 233 -11.31 -1.24 7.71
N ARG A 234 -11.05 -0.50 8.80
CA ARG A 234 -11.91 0.61 9.20
C ARG A 234 -11.96 1.73 8.16
N ALA A 235 -10.87 2.00 7.46
CA ALA A 235 -10.81 3.07 6.47
C ALA A 235 -11.39 2.69 5.10
N ASN A 236 -11.46 1.39 4.75
CA ASN A 236 -11.70 0.97 3.38
C ASN A 236 -12.77 -0.13 3.23
N MET A 237 -13.20 -0.78 4.32
CA MET A 237 -14.13 -1.91 4.29
C MET A 237 -15.37 -1.66 5.17
N PRO A 238 -16.52 -2.23 4.82
CA PRO A 238 -16.84 -2.93 3.56
C PRO A 238 -16.78 -2.02 2.34
N THR A 239 -16.85 -2.60 1.13
CA THR A 239 -16.87 -1.82 -0.12
C THR A 239 -17.93 -0.73 -0.07
N GLY A 240 -17.54 0.52 -0.39
CA GLY A 240 -18.37 1.71 -0.25
C GLY A 240 -18.13 2.52 1.03
N ALA A 241 -17.54 1.92 2.07
CA ALA A 241 -17.03 2.67 3.20
C ALA A 241 -15.80 3.51 2.79
N ASN A 242 -15.56 4.57 3.54
CA ASN A 242 -14.34 5.37 3.39
C ASN A 242 -13.93 5.93 4.75
N TYR A 243 -12.71 6.43 4.81
CA TYR A 243 -12.12 6.93 6.05
C TYR A 243 -12.87 8.12 6.70
N GLN A 244 -13.70 8.84 5.94
CA GLN A 244 -14.50 9.97 6.43
C GLN A 244 -15.84 9.52 7.03
N ALA A 245 -16.35 8.39 6.53
CA ALA A 245 -17.59 7.76 6.98
C ALA A 245 -17.40 6.25 7.14
N PRO A 246 -16.60 5.81 8.13
CA PRO A 246 -16.37 4.39 8.37
C PRO A 246 -17.65 3.71 8.85
N VAL A 247 -17.90 2.50 8.35
CA VAL A 247 -19.06 1.68 8.75
C VAL A 247 -18.80 1.00 10.10
N LEU A 248 -17.57 0.59 10.36
CA LEU A 248 -17.20 -0.12 11.58
C LEU A 248 -16.74 0.86 12.67
N SER A 249 -17.14 0.61 13.90
CA SER A 249 -16.54 1.25 15.07
C SER A 249 -15.06 0.88 15.21
N VAL A 250 -14.34 1.55 16.10
CA VAL A 250 -12.95 1.21 16.41
C VAL A 250 -12.85 -0.22 16.92
N GLN A 251 -13.71 -0.58 17.90
CA GLN A 251 -13.72 -1.93 18.49
C GLN A 251 -14.02 -3.01 17.46
N GLU A 252 -15.05 -2.84 16.63
CA GLU A 252 -15.39 -3.81 15.58
C GLU A 252 -14.25 -4.00 14.57
N ALA A 253 -13.54 -2.94 14.20
CA ALA A 253 -12.39 -3.04 13.30
C ALA A 253 -11.22 -3.84 13.91
N TRP A 254 -10.94 -3.66 15.19
CA TRP A 254 -9.92 -4.43 15.91
C TRP A 254 -10.34 -5.89 16.10
N ASP A 255 -11.59 -6.13 16.46
CA ASP A 255 -12.11 -7.49 16.69
C ASP A 255 -12.11 -8.31 15.38
N VAL A 256 -12.60 -7.74 14.27
CA VAL A 256 -12.59 -8.45 12.99
C VAL A 256 -11.17 -8.64 12.43
N ALA A 257 -10.24 -7.72 12.69
CA ALA A 257 -8.84 -7.91 12.37
C ALA A 257 -8.24 -9.08 13.17
N ALA A 258 -8.53 -9.17 14.47
CA ALA A 258 -8.11 -10.29 15.30
C ALA A 258 -8.71 -11.61 14.82
N TYR A 259 -9.98 -11.63 14.40
CA TYR A 259 -10.62 -12.79 13.80
C TYR A 259 -9.92 -13.23 12.52
N MET A 260 -9.68 -12.32 11.57
CA MET A 260 -8.98 -12.62 10.33
C MET A 260 -7.60 -13.24 10.57
N ILE A 261 -6.83 -12.68 11.49
CA ILE A 261 -5.45 -13.11 11.80
C ILE A 261 -5.43 -14.43 12.60
N SER A 262 -6.50 -14.76 13.33
CA SER A 262 -6.60 -16.03 14.05
C SER A 262 -6.67 -17.25 13.14
N HIS A 263 -6.96 -17.07 11.86
CA HIS A 263 -6.96 -18.13 10.86
C HIS A 263 -5.55 -18.45 10.34
N PRO A 264 -5.32 -19.65 9.81
CA PRO A 264 -4.02 -20.02 9.25
C PRO A 264 -3.61 -19.14 8.07
N HIS A 265 -2.36 -18.72 8.07
CA HIS A 265 -1.68 -18.04 6.95
C HIS A 265 -0.45 -18.83 6.53
N PRO A 266 0.01 -18.72 5.27
CA PRO A 266 1.28 -19.29 4.88
C PRO A 266 2.41 -18.79 5.80
N LEU A 267 3.38 -19.64 6.09
CA LEU A 267 4.56 -19.22 6.82
C LEU A 267 5.45 -18.36 5.91
N ALA A 268 6.09 -17.34 6.50
CA ALA A 268 7.11 -16.61 5.79
C ALA A 268 8.22 -17.55 5.33
N PRO A 269 8.81 -17.37 4.14
CA PRO A 269 10.02 -18.07 3.78
C PRO A 269 11.09 -17.83 4.84
N PRO A 270 11.98 -18.80 5.11
CA PRO A 270 13.07 -18.58 6.04
C PRO A 270 13.88 -17.35 5.58
N GLU A 271 14.28 -16.53 6.55
CA GLU A 271 15.10 -15.36 6.25
C GLU A 271 16.34 -15.78 5.43
N PRO A 272 16.62 -15.15 4.28
CA PRO A 272 17.81 -15.50 3.53
C PRO A 272 19.03 -15.34 4.43
N ALA A 273 19.94 -16.31 4.41
CA ALA A 273 21.18 -16.24 5.17
C ALA A 273 21.85 -14.87 4.96
N PRO A 274 22.35 -14.23 6.02
CA PRO A 274 23.00 -12.93 5.88
C PRO A 274 24.05 -13.01 4.79
N LYS A 275 23.94 -12.11 3.79
CA LYS A 275 24.90 -12.02 2.70
C LYS A 275 26.28 -11.85 3.34
N PRO A 276 27.28 -12.68 3.00
CA PRO A 276 28.61 -12.51 3.54
C PRO A 276 29.04 -11.04 3.31
N PRO A 277 29.81 -10.45 4.22
CA PRO A 277 30.35 -9.11 4.00
C PRO A 277 31.01 -9.11 2.62
N ALA A 278 30.76 -8.04 1.83
CA ALA A 278 31.45 -7.90 0.56
C ALA A 278 32.96 -8.03 0.83
N GLU A 279 33.58 -9.03 0.26
CA GLU A 279 35.03 -9.13 0.27
C GLU A 279 35.57 -7.90 -0.45
N ASP A 280 36.40 -7.17 0.25
CA ASP A 280 37.28 -6.09 -0.21
C ASP A 280 36.64 -4.81 -0.77
N SER A 281 36.39 -3.89 0.15
CA SER A 281 36.94 -2.54 -0.09
C SER A 281 38.43 -2.62 0.32
N PRO A 282 39.39 -2.22 -0.52
CA PRO A 282 40.79 -2.15 -0.11
C PRO A 282 40.89 -1.20 1.09
N ALA A 283 41.56 -1.66 2.12
CA ALA A 283 41.91 -0.86 3.28
C ALA A 283 42.55 0.45 2.79
N ALA A 284 42.01 1.57 3.28
CA ALA A 284 42.67 2.87 3.14
C ALA A 284 44.01 2.75 3.91
N GLU A 285 45.05 2.30 3.19
CA GLU A 285 46.44 2.50 3.60
C GLU A 285 46.74 4.00 3.39
N ASP A 286 47.41 4.54 4.42
CA ASP A 286 48.11 5.82 4.41
C ASP A 286 47.27 7.12 4.55
N ALA A 287 46.75 7.34 5.75
CA ALA A 287 46.65 8.69 6.29
C ALA A 287 48.04 9.09 6.82
N GLU A 288 48.85 9.77 5.99
CA GLU A 288 50.12 10.40 6.40
C GLU A 288 49.88 11.29 7.63
N THR A 289 50.68 11.02 8.66
CA THR A 289 50.79 11.84 9.86
C THR A 289 51.30 13.24 9.48
N PRO A 290 50.61 14.34 9.79
CA PRO A 290 51.12 15.67 9.51
C PRO A 290 52.34 15.97 10.37
N PRO A 291 53.39 16.64 9.84
CA PRO A 291 54.61 16.96 10.60
C PRO A 291 54.32 17.96 11.72
N ALA A 292 54.97 17.74 12.88
CA ALA A 292 54.95 18.65 14.01
C ALA A 292 55.51 20.02 13.61
N ARG A 293 54.78 21.07 13.91
CA ARG A 293 55.28 22.46 13.77
C ARG A 293 56.23 22.80 14.90
N PRO A 294 57.23 23.68 14.60
CA PRO A 294 58.25 24.08 15.53
C PRO A 294 57.73 25.02 16.64
#